data_3c68ce7e23b47d4fea459e63e127f542
#
_entry.id   3c68ce7e23b47d4fea459e63e127f542
#
_cell.length_a   1.000
_cell.length_b   1.000
_cell.length_c   1.000
_cell.angle_alpha   90.00
_cell.angle_beta   90.00
_cell.angle_gamma   90.00
#
_symmetry.space_group_name_H-M   'P 1'
#
loop_
_entity.id
_entity.type
_entity.pdbx_description
1 polymer ?
#
loop_
_entity_poly.entity_id
_entity_poly.type
_entity_poly.pdbx_seq_one_letter_code
_entity_poly.pdbx_strand_id
1 'polypeptide(L)'
;MRKKKVLVVEDQKLNRAVLKEILESEYDVLYAVNGKEALDIMNREGRHLSLVLLDIVMPVMDGYEVLKVMERRKLLEQIPVLVASQHFGDDSELQALLLGAGDYVSKPYNPAVLKRRIKNQIRMHEALMQVTVLEKDPVTGLYNKASFNNRAVNIFEKYSEKKFDVIVIDIEHFKLYNSYYGFAEGDKLLRHIAEKLIELLFDKVSLCAREY
;
A
#
# COMPACT_ATOMS: atom_id res chain seq x y z
N MET A 1 9.89 3.05 -22.40
CA MET A 1 9.32 3.12 -21.04
C MET A 1 10.37 2.64 -20.04
N ARG A 2 10.47 3.27 -18.88
CA ARG A 2 11.37 2.81 -17.79
C ARG A 2 10.86 1.47 -17.27
N LYS A 3 11.75 0.49 -17.05
CA LYS A 3 11.37 -0.80 -16.44
C LYS A 3 10.84 -0.57 -15.03
N LYS A 4 9.82 -1.34 -14.64
CA LYS A 4 9.29 -1.34 -13.26
C LYS A 4 10.28 -2.00 -12.33
N LYS A 5 10.40 -1.48 -11.11
CA LYS A 5 11.40 -1.92 -10.13
C LYS A 5 10.81 -3.00 -9.22
N VAL A 6 11.44 -4.17 -9.18
CA VAL A 6 11.03 -5.31 -8.35
C VAL A 6 12.14 -5.63 -7.34
N LEU A 7 11.80 -5.73 -6.06
CA LEU A 7 12.71 -6.20 -5.03
C LEU A 7 12.54 -7.72 -4.85
N VAL A 8 13.60 -8.48 -5.05
CA VAL A 8 13.67 -9.90 -4.78
C VAL A 8 14.38 -10.12 -3.45
N VAL A 9 13.69 -10.76 -2.51
CA VAL A 9 14.22 -11.08 -1.17
C VAL A 9 14.35 -12.60 -1.07
N GLU A 10 15.58 -13.10 -1.11
CA GLU A 10 15.88 -14.53 -1.20
C GLU A 10 17.32 -14.79 -0.68
N ASP A 11 17.50 -15.67 0.29
CA ASP A 11 18.80 -15.91 0.90
C ASP A 11 19.72 -16.80 0.05
N GLN A 12 19.13 -17.71 -0.75
CA GLN A 12 19.89 -18.67 -1.53
C GLN A 12 20.39 -18.08 -2.84
N LYS A 13 21.70 -18.07 -3.02
CA LYS A 13 22.36 -17.53 -4.22
C LYS A 13 21.86 -18.18 -5.52
N LEU A 14 21.59 -19.50 -5.49
CA LEU A 14 21.09 -20.22 -6.66
C LEU A 14 19.71 -19.73 -7.07
N ASN A 15 18.79 -19.60 -6.12
CA ASN A 15 17.44 -19.11 -6.39
C ASN A 15 17.46 -17.66 -6.90
N ARG A 16 18.31 -16.79 -6.32
CA ARG A 16 18.51 -15.44 -6.85
C ARG A 16 19.00 -15.43 -8.30
N ALA A 17 19.92 -16.35 -8.66
CA ALA A 17 20.39 -16.45 -10.05
C ALA A 17 19.29 -16.88 -11.02
N VAL A 18 18.44 -17.82 -10.62
CA VAL A 18 17.26 -18.25 -11.41
C VAL A 18 16.27 -17.07 -11.57
N LEU A 19 15.96 -16.37 -10.47
CA LEU A 19 15.05 -15.22 -10.51
C LEU A 19 15.61 -14.08 -11.36
N LYS A 20 16.92 -13.88 -11.33
CA LYS A 20 17.62 -12.92 -12.19
C LYS A 20 17.35 -13.21 -13.66
N GLU A 21 17.61 -14.43 -14.10
CA GLU A 21 17.38 -14.85 -15.49
C GLU A 21 15.91 -14.69 -15.91
N ILE A 22 14.98 -15.03 -15.01
CA ILE A 22 13.54 -14.90 -15.29
C ILE A 22 13.11 -13.44 -15.41
N LEU A 23 13.58 -12.52 -14.55
CA LEU A 23 12.96 -11.22 -14.34
C LEU A 23 13.71 -10.05 -15.00
N GLU A 24 15.03 -10.07 -15.13
CA GLU A 24 15.81 -8.89 -15.58
C GLU A 24 15.51 -8.47 -17.04
N SER A 25 14.94 -9.36 -17.86
CA SER A 25 14.49 -8.99 -19.20
C SER A 25 13.36 -7.94 -19.18
N GLU A 26 12.47 -7.99 -18.17
CA GLU A 26 11.25 -7.18 -18.10
C GLU A 26 11.29 -6.12 -16.98
N TYR A 27 12.03 -6.37 -15.90
CA TYR A 27 12.06 -5.56 -14.68
C TYR A 27 13.47 -5.01 -14.38
N ASP A 28 13.52 -3.92 -13.61
CA ASP A 28 14.71 -3.45 -12.91
C ASP A 28 14.73 -4.13 -11.54
N VAL A 29 15.66 -5.08 -11.32
CA VAL A 29 15.59 -5.98 -10.16
C VAL A 29 16.63 -5.58 -9.11
N LEU A 30 16.15 -5.34 -7.89
CA LEU A 30 16.97 -5.20 -6.70
C LEU A 30 16.95 -6.51 -5.91
N TYR A 31 18.02 -6.76 -5.15
CA TYR A 31 18.17 -8.01 -4.38
C TYR A 31 18.45 -7.70 -2.91
N ALA A 32 17.84 -8.50 -2.03
CA ALA A 32 18.14 -8.57 -0.61
C ALA A 32 18.33 -10.05 -0.22
N VAL A 33 19.22 -10.33 0.73
CA VAL A 33 19.54 -11.68 1.17
C VAL A 33 18.84 -12.09 2.47
N ASN A 34 18.12 -11.19 3.08
CA ASN A 34 17.31 -11.39 4.30
C ASN A 34 16.30 -10.26 4.46
N GLY A 35 15.37 -10.42 5.42
CA GLY A 35 14.32 -9.46 5.66
C GLY A 35 14.81 -8.08 6.14
N LYS A 36 15.91 -8.01 6.89
CA LYS A 36 16.46 -6.74 7.36
C LYS A 36 16.96 -5.89 6.20
N GLU A 37 17.76 -6.47 5.32
CA GLU A 37 18.24 -5.80 4.10
C GLU A 37 17.08 -5.38 3.20
N ALA A 38 16.03 -6.22 3.10
CA ALA A 38 14.82 -5.89 2.35
C ALA A 38 14.14 -4.63 2.89
N LEU A 39 13.97 -4.50 4.21
CA LEU A 39 13.38 -3.31 4.84
C LEU A 39 14.24 -2.06 4.62
N ASP A 40 15.56 -2.18 4.66
CA ASP A 40 16.47 -1.06 4.39
C ASP A 40 16.35 -0.59 2.93
N ILE A 41 16.22 -1.51 1.97
CA ILE A 41 15.98 -1.19 0.56
C ILE A 41 14.60 -0.55 0.41
N MET A 42 13.55 -1.09 1.02
CA MET A 42 12.21 -0.50 0.97
C MET A 42 12.18 0.92 1.52
N ASN A 43 12.89 1.19 2.64
CA ASN A 43 13.00 2.53 3.20
C ASN A 43 13.69 3.53 2.24
N ARG A 44 14.71 3.07 1.52
CA ARG A 44 15.46 3.91 0.58
C ARG A 44 14.73 4.15 -0.73
N GLU A 45 14.15 3.12 -1.30
CA GLU A 45 13.48 3.16 -2.60
C GLU A 45 12.03 3.65 -2.50
N GLY A 46 11.36 3.38 -1.39
CA GLY A 46 10.00 3.83 -1.11
C GLY A 46 9.02 3.48 -2.24
N ARG A 47 8.27 4.48 -2.69
CA ARG A 47 7.25 4.34 -3.76
C ARG A 47 7.81 4.02 -5.16
N HIS A 48 9.13 3.95 -5.33
CA HIS A 48 9.74 3.54 -6.59
C HIS A 48 9.72 2.02 -6.80
N LEU A 49 9.46 1.25 -5.73
CA LEU A 49 9.24 -0.19 -5.82
C LEU A 49 7.83 -0.48 -6.34
N SER A 50 7.75 -1.31 -7.37
CA SER A 50 6.48 -1.75 -7.94
C SER A 50 5.97 -3.05 -7.33
N LEU A 51 6.87 -3.89 -6.76
CA LEU A 51 6.53 -5.15 -6.11
C LEU A 51 7.72 -5.67 -5.29
N VAL A 52 7.42 -6.40 -4.23
CA VAL A 52 8.37 -7.24 -3.49
C VAL A 52 8.05 -8.71 -3.73
N LEU A 53 9.01 -9.49 -4.23
CA LEU A 53 8.98 -10.95 -4.24
C LEU A 53 9.74 -11.43 -3.01
N LEU A 54 9.04 -12.04 -2.06
CA LEU A 54 9.51 -12.31 -0.71
C LEU A 54 9.55 -13.81 -0.40
N ASP A 55 10.73 -14.34 -0.17
CA ASP A 55 10.86 -15.68 0.43
C ASP A 55 10.45 -15.66 1.90
N ILE A 56 9.83 -16.74 2.36
CA ILE A 56 9.42 -16.88 3.76
C ILE A 56 10.59 -17.36 4.62
N VAL A 57 11.32 -18.37 4.18
CA VAL A 57 12.33 -19.04 5.00
C VAL A 57 13.70 -18.43 4.73
N MET A 58 14.10 -17.51 5.59
CA MET A 58 15.39 -16.82 5.49
C MET A 58 16.02 -16.63 6.87
N PRO A 59 17.36 -16.55 6.94
CA PRO A 59 18.07 -16.24 8.18
C PRO A 59 17.91 -14.75 8.57
N VAL A 60 18.21 -14.43 9.83
CA VAL A 60 18.24 -13.07 10.41
C VAL A 60 16.85 -12.49 10.64
N MET A 61 16.01 -12.44 9.62
CA MET A 61 14.63 -12.00 9.64
C MET A 61 13.87 -12.73 8.54
N ASP A 62 12.85 -13.49 8.91
CA ASP A 62 12.03 -14.28 8.00
C ASP A 62 11.00 -13.43 7.25
N GLY A 63 10.32 -14.02 6.26
CA GLY A 63 9.34 -13.30 5.45
C GLY A 63 8.08 -12.90 6.23
N TYR A 64 7.67 -13.67 7.24
CA TYR A 64 6.54 -13.30 8.09
C TYR A 64 6.84 -12.09 8.97
N GLU A 65 8.07 -12.00 9.49
CA GLU A 65 8.52 -10.84 10.24
C GLU A 65 8.56 -9.59 9.37
N VAL A 66 9.00 -9.72 8.10
CA VAL A 66 8.96 -8.63 7.11
C VAL A 66 7.53 -8.15 6.89
N LEU A 67 6.57 -9.06 6.63
CA LEU A 67 5.16 -8.72 6.43
C LEU A 67 4.56 -7.99 7.63
N LYS A 68 4.82 -8.46 8.87
CA LYS A 68 4.38 -7.80 10.10
C LYS A 68 4.94 -6.37 10.26
N VAL A 69 6.19 -6.16 9.85
CA VAL A 69 6.79 -4.81 9.88
C VAL A 69 6.18 -3.94 8.81
N MET A 70 5.95 -4.48 7.60
CA MET A 70 5.32 -3.75 6.50
C MET A 70 3.89 -3.34 6.84
N GLU A 71 3.11 -4.21 7.47
CA GLU A 71 1.75 -3.92 7.94
C GLU A 71 1.75 -2.78 8.95
N ARG A 72 2.56 -2.89 10.03
CA ARG A 72 2.67 -1.84 11.06
C ARG A 72 3.09 -0.48 10.52
N ARG A 73 3.92 -0.46 9.47
CA ARG A 73 4.39 0.77 8.80
C ARG A 73 3.50 1.22 7.63
N LYS A 74 2.38 0.54 7.38
CA LYS A 74 1.49 0.77 6.24
C LYS A 74 2.18 0.70 4.88
N LEU A 75 3.27 -0.06 4.78
CA LEU A 75 3.99 -0.27 3.52
C LEU A 75 3.24 -1.20 2.57
N LEU A 76 2.41 -2.12 3.08
CA LEU A 76 1.57 -3.01 2.27
C LEU A 76 0.53 -2.25 1.43
N GLU A 77 0.10 -1.07 1.91
CA GLU A 77 -0.77 -0.18 1.14
C GLU A 77 -0.05 0.47 -0.06
N GLN A 78 1.29 0.51 -0.04
CA GLN A 78 2.11 1.20 -1.03
C GLN A 78 2.86 0.26 -1.97
N ILE A 79 3.18 -0.95 -1.50
CA ILE A 79 4.04 -1.89 -2.22
C ILE A 79 3.42 -3.28 -2.11
N PRO A 80 2.91 -3.86 -3.20
CA PRO A 80 2.35 -5.21 -3.19
C PRO A 80 3.45 -6.25 -2.96
N VAL A 81 3.11 -7.29 -2.21
CA VAL A 81 4.01 -8.39 -1.89
C VAL A 81 3.50 -9.68 -2.53
N LEU A 82 4.37 -10.34 -3.30
CA LEU A 82 4.20 -11.72 -3.78
C LEU A 82 5.12 -12.63 -2.96
N VAL A 83 4.53 -13.54 -2.20
CA VAL A 83 5.29 -14.47 -1.36
C VAL A 83 5.73 -15.68 -2.16
N ALA A 84 6.97 -16.14 -1.94
CA ALA A 84 7.51 -17.35 -2.52
C ALA A 84 7.86 -18.37 -1.42
N SER A 85 7.45 -19.63 -1.56
CA SER A 85 7.75 -20.67 -0.57
C SER A 85 7.96 -22.04 -1.21
N GLN A 86 8.74 -22.90 -0.54
CA GLN A 86 8.93 -24.31 -0.92
C GLN A 86 7.87 -25.25 -0.34
N HIS A 87 7.19 -24.83 0.71
CA HIS A 87 6.25 -25.66 1.43
C HIS A 87 4.87 -25.58 0.81
N PHE A 88 4.38 -26.69 0.28
CA PHE A 88 2.98 -26.89 -0.05
C PHE A 88 2.25 -27.26 1.27
N GLY A 89 1.51 -26.31 1.82
CA GLY A 89 0.63 -26.52 2.96
C GLY A 89 -0.30 -25.34 3.07
N ASP A 90 -1.59 -25.63 3.17
CA ASP A 90 -2.65 -24.61 3.24
C ASP A 90 -2.40 -23.57 4.35
N ASP A 91 -1.74 -23.98 5.44
CA ASP A 91 -1.48 -23.13 6.61
C ASP A 91 -0.45 -22.02 6.33
N SER A 92 0.63 -22.29 5.59
CA SER A 92 1.67 -21.30 5.34
C SER A 92 1.26 -20.26 4.30
N GLU A 93 0.52 -20.67 3.29
CA GLU A 93 -0.10 -19.78 2.30
C GLU A 93 -1.13 -18.87 2.96
N LEU A 94 -2.04 -19.47 3.73
CA LEU A 94 -3.07 -18.74 4.46
C LEU A 94 -2.45 -17.73 5.42
N GLN A 95 -1.41 -18.11 6.16
CA GLN A 95 -0.72 -17.20 7.07
C GLN A 95 -0.12 -15.98 6.36
N ALA A 96 0.54 -16.19 5.20
CA ALA A 96 1.09 -15.08 4.43
C ALA A 96 0.01 -14.12 3.92
N LEU A 97 -1.10 -14.67 3.41
CA LEU A 97 -2.24 -13.87 2.94
C LEU A 97 -2.92 -13.10 4.08
N LEU A 98 -3.09 -13.72 5.26
CA LEU A 98 -3.63 -13.06 6.45
C LEU A 98 -2.73 -11.92 6.95
N LEU A 99 -1.42 -11.98 6.71
CA LEU A 99 -0.47 -10.91 7.01
C LEU A 99 -0.38 -9.85 5.90
N GLY A 100 -1.26 -9.91 4.89
CA GLY A 100 -1.40 -8.90 3.86
C GLY A 100 -0.55 -9.11 2.60
N ALA A 101 0.00 -10.32 2.40
CA ALA A 101 0.57 -10.66 1.09
C ALA A 101 -0.53 -10.63 0.01
N GLY A 102 -0.22 -10.05 -1.14
CA GLY A 102 -1.20 -9.92 -2.22
C GLY A 102 -1.43 -11.22 -2.99
N ASP A 103 -0.44 -12.11 -3.05
CA ASP A 103 -0.52 -13.40 -3.71
C ASP A 103 0.67 -14.29 -3.27
N TYR A 104 0.68 -15.53 -3.72
CA TYR A 104 1.65 -16.56 -3.38
C TYR A 104 2.14 -17.29 -4.62
N VAL A 105 3.40 -17.75 -4.60
CA VAL A 105 3.99 -18.61 -5.65
C VAL A 105 4.83 -19.70 -5.03
N SER A 106 4.68 -20.93 -5.56
CA SER A 106 5.46 -22.09 -5.12
C SER A 106 6.82 -22.17 -5.82
N LYS A 107 7.82 -22.66 -5.10
CA LYS A 107 9.08 -23.11 -5.65
C LYS A 107 8.99 -24.62 -5.98
N PRO A 108 9.61 -25.14 -7.08
CA PRO A 108 10.44 -24.40 -8.04
C PRO A 108 9.60 -23.50 -8.95
N TYR A 109 10.17 -22.38 -9.37
CA TYR A 109 9.48 -21.38 -10.17
C TYR A 109 9.17 -21.86 -11.59
N ASN A 110 7.91 -21.76 -11.99
CA ASN A 110 7.56 -21.76 -13.41
C ASN A 110 7.68 -20.31 -13.93
N PRO A 111 8.60 -20.00 -14.88
CA PRO A 111 8.87 -18.65 -15.33
C PRO A 111 7.63 -17.92 -15.86
N ALA A 112 6.78 -18.62 -16.63
CA ALA A 112 5.58 -18.01 -17.21
C ALA A 112 4.54 -17.65 -16.14
N VAL A 113 4.35 -18.55 -15.15
CA VAL A 113 3.43 -18.33 -14.03
C VAL A 113 3.92 -17.19 -13.15
N LEU A 114 5.21 -17.18 -12.78
CA LEU A 114 5.80 -16.14 -11.94
C LEU A 114 5.66 -14.76 -12.60
N LYS A 115 6.07 -14.62 -13.85
CA LYS A 115 5.91 -13.36 -14.60
C LYS A 115 4.47 -12.90 -14.65
N ARG A 116 3.53 -13.81 -14.87
CA ARG A 116 2.10 -13.49 -14.93
C ARG A 116 1.57 -12.99 -13.59
N ARG A 117 1.94 -13.65 -12.47
CA ARG A 117 1.55 -13.24 -11.12
C ARG A 117 2.12 -11.86 -10.76
N ILE A 118 3.42 -11.64 -10.98
CA ILE A 118 4.05 -10.33 -10.77
C ILE A 118 3.31 -9.24 -11.56
N LYS A 119 3.08 -9.45 -12.84
CA LYS A 119 2.38 -8.49 -13.71
C LYS A 119 0.96 -8.20 -13.21
N ASN A 120 0.22 -9.23 -12.79
CA ASN A 120 -1.14 -9.08 -12.27
C ASN A 120 -1.15 -8.28 -10.97
N GLN A 121 -0.25 -8.60 -10.02
CA GLN A 121 -0.14 -7.89 -8.74
C GLN A 121 0.20 -6.41 -8.93
N ILE A 122 1.17 -6.10 -9.79
CA ILE A 122 1.51 -4.72 -10.10
C ILE A 122 0.31 -3.98 -10.72
N ARG A 123 -0.36 -4.56 -11.70
CA ARG A 123 -1.51 -3.93 -12.37
C ARG A 123 -2.68 -3.71 -11.42
N MET A 124 -2.98 -4.69 -10.58
CA MET A 124 -4.05 -4.58 -9.59
C MET A 124 -3.76 -3.49 -8.57
N HIS A 125 -2.53 -3.43 -8.07
CA HIS A 125 -2.12 -2.38 -7.15
C HIS A 125 -2.16 -0.99 -7.80
N GLU A 126 -1.67 -0.84 -9.03
CA GLU A 126 -1.74 0.43 -9.77
C GLU A 126 -3.19 0.88 -10.01
N ALA A 127 -4.09 -0.05 -10.34
CA ALA A 127 -5.51 0.28 -10.51
C ALA A 127 -6.15 0.77 -9.19
N LEU A 128 -5.86 0.10 -8.06
CA LEU A 128 -6.31 0.54 -6.74
C LEU A 128 -5.77 1.92 -6.37
N MET A 129 -4.49 2.20 -6.67
CA MET A 129 -3.89 3.52 -6.42
C MET A 129 -4.54 4.61 -7.28
N GLN A 130 -4.87 4.31 -8.54
CA GLN A 130 -5.60 5.26 -9.40
C GLN A 130 -6.98 5.60 -8.84
N VAL A 131 -7.73 4.60 -8.38
CA VAL A 131 -9.03 4.82 -7.73
C VAL A 131 -8.86 5.70 -6.49
N THR A 132 -7.87 5.42 -5.65
CA THR A 132 -7.59 6.21 -4.44
C THR A 132 -7.28 7.67 -4.77
N VAL A 133 -6.48 7.93 -5.81
CA VAL A 133 -6.16 9.30 -6.26
C VAL A 133 -7.42 10.03 -6.75
N LEU A 134 -8.34 9.34 -7.43
CA LEU A 134 -9.60 9.93 -7.90
C LEU A 134 -10.61 10.18 -6.77
N GLU A 135 -10.54 9.42 -5.68
CA GLU A 135 -11.48 9.53 -4.56
C GLU A 135 -11.04 10.47 -3.45
N LYS A 136 -9.75 10.75 -3.34
CA LYS A 136 -9.17 11.49 -2.21
C LYS A 136 -8.70 12.88 -2.61
N ASP A 137 -8.78 13.81 -1.64
CA ASP A 137 -8.14 15.12 -1.74
C ASP A 137 -6.61 14.94 -1.58
N PRO A 138 -5.79 15.50 -2.49
CA PRO A 138 -4.34 15.25 -2.50
C PRO A 138 -3.59 15.93 -1.33
N VAL A 139 -4.19 16.94 -0.69
CA VAL A 139 -3.59 17.64 0.44
C VAL A 139 -3.88 16.94 1.75
N THR A 140 -5.13 16.62 2.00
CA THR A 140 -5.62 16.13 3.30
C THR A 140 -5.72 14.61 3.37
N GLY A 141 -5.80 13.91 2.23
CA GLY A 141 -6.09 12.47 2.18
C GLY A 141 -7.54 12.11 2.57
N LEU A 142 -8.38 13.06 2.87
CA LEU A 142 -9.81 12.86 3.06
C LEU A 142 -10.49 12.55 1.72
N TYR A 143 -11.72 12.07 1.74
CA TYR A 143 -12.49 11.95 0.51
C TYR A 143 -12.69 13.33 -0.13
N ASN A 144 -12.69 13.39 -1.45
CA ASN A 144 -13.16 14.56 -2.15
C ASN A 144 -14.71 14.62 -2.12
N LYS A 145 -15.29 15.76 -2.47
CA LYS A 145 -16.74 16.00 -2.44
C LYS A 145 -17.55 14.93 -3.22
N ALA A 146 -17.10 14.55 -4.41
CA ALA A 146 -17.81 13.59 -5.25
C ALA A 146 -17.87 12.21 -4.59
N SER A 147 -16.74 11.74 -4.10
CA SER A 147 -16.63 10.43 -3.43
C SER A 147 -17.37 10.42 -2.09
N PHE A 148 -17.35 11.52 -1.36
CA PHE A 148 -18.14 11.67 -0.14
C PHE A 148 -19.63 11.48 -0.43
N ASN A 149 -20.18 12.19 -1.41
CA ASN A 149 -21.60 12.10 -1.75
C ASN A 149 -22.00 10.67 -2.13
N ASN A 150 -21.23 10.01 -2.99
CA ASN A 150 -21.51 8.64 -3.40
C ASN A 150 -21.47 7.65 -2.22
N ARG A 151 -20.49 7.80 -1.32
CA ARG A 151 -20.35 6.95 -0.13
C ARG A 151 -21.44 7.24 0.91
N ALA A 152 -21.84 8.49 1.08
CA ALA A 152 -22.91 8.88 1.99
C ALA A 152 -24.24 8.23 1.58
N VAL A 153 -24.58 8.23 0.30
CA VAL A 153 -25.77 7.55 -0.22
C VAL A 153 -25.75 6.07 0.16
N ASN A 154 -24.63 5.37 -0.12
CA ASN A 154 -24.48 3.95 0.20
C ASN A 154 -24.59 3.67 1.72
N ILE A 155 -24.08 4.57 2.57
CA ILE A 155 -24.19 4.46 4.03
C ILE A 155 -25.64 4.64 4.47
N PHE A 156 -26.35 5.63 3.92
CA PHE A 156 -27.75 5.87 4.24
C PHE A 156 -28.65 4.71 3.82
N GLU A 157 -28.41 4.12 2.64
CA GLU A 157 -29.14 2.93 2.19
C GLU A 157 -28.86 1.72 3.07
N LYS A 158 -27.59 1.48 3.41
CA LYS A 158 -27.16 0.33 4.24
C LYS A 158 -27.67 0.42 5.68
N TYR A 159 -27.82 1.60 6.21
CA TYR A 159 -28.20 1.86 7.61
C TYR A 159 -29.44 2.76 7.69
N SER A 160 -30.47 2.44 6.91
CA SER A 160 -31.70 3.25 6.76
C SER A 160 -32.42 3.54 8.09
N GLU A 161 -32.28 2.66 9.09
CA GLU A 161 -32.88 2.83 10.42
C GLU A 161 -32.05 3.71 11.37
N LYS A 162 -30.83 4.11 10.98
CA LYS A 162 -29.97 4.96 11.81
C LYS A 162 -30.15 6.43 11.50
N LYS A 163 -29.97 7.26 12.52
CA LYS A 163 -29.88 8.71 12.36
C LYS A 163 -28.41 9.08 12.16
N PHE A 164 -28.17 10.03 11.28
CA PHE A 164 -26.85 10.56 10.98
C PHE A 164 -26.86 12.08 11.21
N ASP A 165 -25.76 12.56 11.78
CA ASP A 165 -25.49 14.00 11.89
C ASP A 165 -24.50 14.40 10.79
N VAL A 166 -24.71 15.55 10.18
CA VAL A 166 -23.79 16.15 9.23
C VAL A 166 -23.16 17.37 9.89
N ILE A 167 -21.84 17.37 9.96
CA ILE A 167 -21.08 18.49 10.53
C ILE A 167 -20.26 19.11 9.40
N VAL A 168 -20.43 20.41 9.20
CA VAL A 168 -19.62 21.20 8.28
C VAL A 168 -18.67 22.07 9.10
N ILE A 169 -17.39 22.01 8.79
CA ILE A 169 -16.34 22.76 9.47
C ILE A 169 -15.70 23.69 8.45
N ASP A 170 -15.63 24.98 8.75
CA ASP A 170 -14.93 25.98 7.96
C ASP A 170 -13.79 26.60 8.77
N ILE A 171 -12.70 26.97 8.07
CA ILE A 171 -11.54 27.62 8.68
C ILE A 171 -11.61 29.10 8.37
N GLU A 172 -12.02 29.88 9.35
CA GLU A 172 -12.06 31.32 9.20
C GLU A 172 -10.71 31.92 8.83
N HIS A 173 -10.73 32.87 7.91
CA HIS A 173 -9.53 33.57 7.45
C HIS A 173 -8.40 32.69 6.87
N PHE A 174 -8.69 31.47 6.41
CA PHE A 174 -7.67 30.57 5.85
C PHE A 174 -6.90 31.20 4.66
N LYS A 175 -7.58 31.99 3.83
CA LYS A 175 -6.92 32.74 2.75
C LYS A 175 -5.91 33.76 3.29
N LEU A 176 -6.20 34.40 4.40
CA LEU A 176 -5.30 35.34 5.05
C LEU A 176 -4.09 34.61 5.64
N TYR A 177 -4.32 33.47 6.27
CA TYR A 177 -3.25 32.59 6.76
C TYR A 177 -2.27 32.21 5.63
N ASN A 178 -2.79 31.75 4.47
CA ASN A 178 -1.98 31.44 3.30
C ASN A 178 -1.18 32.65 2.77
N SER A 179 -1.74 33.84 2.86
CA SER A 179 -1.08 35.07 2.41
C SER A 179 0.10 35.45 3.31
N TYR A 180 0.02 35.16 4.62
CA TYR A 180 1.10 35.46 5.57
C TYR A 180 2.17 34.36 5.64
N TYR A 181 1.77 33.09 5.61
CA TYR A 181 2.66 31.96 5.88
C TYR A 181 2.98 31.12 4.64
N GLY A 182 2.31 31.39 3.53
CA GLY A 182 2.45 30.64 2.28
C GLY A 182 1.59 29.39 2.21
N PHE A 183 1.32 28.94 0.97
CA PHE A 183 0.46 27.76 0.71
C PHE A 183 1.00 26.47 1.33
N ALA A 184 2.32 26.30 1.41
CA ALA A 184 2.92 25.11 2.01
C ALA A 184 2.57 24.94 3.49
N GLU A 185 2.51 26.05 4.25
CA GLU A 185 2.10 26.03 5.65
C GLU A 185 0.59 25.83 5.78
N GLY A 186 -0.20 26.41 4.88
CA GLY A 186 -1.63 26.13 4.81
C GLY A 186 -1.96 24.66 4.55
N ASP A 187 -1.23 24.03 3.66
CA ASP A 187 -1.35 22.59 3.39
C ASP A 187 -0.99 21.72 4.60
N LYS A 188 0.00 22.14 5.40
CA LYS A 188 0.34 21.46 6.66
C LYS A 188 -0.78 21.59 7.68
N LEU A 189 -1.37 22.78 7.81
CA LEU A 189 -2.51 23.01 8.70
C LEU A 189 -3.70 22.13 8.31
N LEU A 190 -4.05 22.09 7.02
CA LEU A 190 -5.14 21.26 6.53
C LEU A 190 -4.90 19.76 6.80
N ARG A 191 -3.68 19.28 6.59
CA ARG A 191 -3.30 17.88 6.92
C ARG A 191 -3.46 17.59 8.40
N HIS A 192 -2.97 18.47 9.25
CA HIS A 192 -3.09 18.32 10.70
C HIS A 192 -4.54 18.25 11.17
N ILE A 193 -5.41 19.11 10.64
CA ILE A 193 -6.85 19.10 10.95
C ILE A 193 -7.47 17.78 10.48
N ALA A 194 -7.15 17.33 9.26
CA ALA A 194 -7.65 16.08 8.71
C ALA A 194 -7.25 14.87 9.56
N GLU A 195 -5.99 14.80 9.99
CA GLU A 195 -5.48 13.76 10.89
C GLU A 195 -6.26 13.72 12.22
N LYS A 196 -6.50 14.89 12.82
CA LYS A 196 -7.28 14.98 14.06
C LYS A 196 -8.75 14.57 13.87
N LEU A 197 -9.37 14.90 12.75
CA LEU A 197 -10.73 14.46 12.45
C LEU A 197 -10.79 12.93 12.29
N ILE A 198 -9.82 12.32 11.62
CA ILE A 198 -9.75 10.87 11.48
C ILE A 198 -9.56 10.19 12.84
N GLU A 199 -8.66 10.69 13.69
CA GLU A 199 -8.46 10.19 15.05
C GLU A 199 -9.74 10.22 15.90
N LEU A 200 -10.49 11.32 15.85
CA LEU A 200 -11.72 11.50 16.62
C LEU A 200 -12.87 10.59 16.17
N LEU A 201 -12.84 10.16 14.91
CA LEU A 201 -13.94 9.44 14.26
C LEU A 201 -13.65 7.95 14.04
N PHE A 202 -12.47 7.49 14.46
CA PHE A 202 -11.94 6.15 14.14
C PHE A 202 -12.89 4.99 14.50
N ASP A 203 -13.61 5.07 15.61
CA ASP A 203 -14.50 3.99 16.10
C ASP A 203 -15.98 4.15 15.68
N LYS A 204 -16.29 5.05 14.73
CA LYS A 204 -17.65 5.38 14.35
C LYS A 204 -17.89 5.09 12.87
N VAL A 205 -19.15 4.79 12.53
CA VAL A 205 -19.62 4.78 11.14
C VAL A 205 -19.65 6.25 10.69
N SER A 206 -18.53 6.74 10.22
CA SER A 206 -18.34 8.15 9.87
C SER A 206 -17.61 8.30 8.54
N LEU A 207 -17.78 9.42 7.90
CA LEU A 207 -17.19 9.75 6.62
C LEU A 207 -16.72 11.21 6.66
N CYS A 208 -15.45 11.43 6.32
CA CYS A 208 -14.86 12.76 6.25
C CYS A 208 -14.47 13.11 4.82
N ALA A 209 -14.73 14.34 4.41
CA ALA A 209 -14.30 14.86 3.11
C ALA A 209 -13.86 16.32 3.20
N ARG A 210 -13.03 16.70 2.21
CA ARG A 210 -12.74 18.11 1.93
C ARG A 210 -13.62 18.56 0.77
N GLU A 211 -14.27 19.72 0.92
CA GLU A 211 -15.14 20.26 -0.10
C GLU A 211 -14.40 21.16 -1.10
N TYR A 212 -13.40 21.95 -0.64
CA TYR A 212 -12.60 22.90 -1.43
C TYR A 212 -11.13 22.86 -1.04
#